data_19686c748236b60665d9b5b8ec1a59fa
#
_entry.id   19686c748236b60665d9b5b8ec1a59fa
#
_cell.length_a   1.000
_cell.length_b   1.000
_cell.length_c   1.000
_cell.angle_alpha   90.00
_cell.angle_beta   90.00
_cell.angle_gamma   90.00
#
_symmetry.space_group_name_H-M   'P 1'
#
loop_
_entity.id
_entity.type
_entity.pdbx_description
1 polymer ?
#
loop_
_entity_poly.entity_id
_entity_poly.type
_entity_poly.pdbx_seq_one_letter_code
_entity_poly.pdbx_strand_id
1 'polypeptide(L)'
;MKESQSLTNNLLMEVYFLSNRLRNIRQSFKNTHNQALKERLFSENKNIFKRVKEISKIADLLNKNNTEKINFSNLLVEITKRTLNENRFESNLFFL
;
A
#
# COMPACT_ATOMS: atom_id res chain seq x y z
N MET A 1 -24.32 0.36 1.29
CA MET A 1 -24.57 1.51 2.16
C MET A 1 -23.57 2.61 1.90
N LYS A 2 -24.01 3.86 1.99
CA LYS A 2 -23.17 5.00 1.61
C LYS A 2 -21.90 5.13 2.46
N GLU A 3 -21.97 4.82 3.74
CA GLU A 3 -20.82 4.94 4.65
C GLU A 3 -19.70 3.95 4.33
N SER A 4 -20.05 2.68 4.07
CA SER A 4 -19.03 1.68 3.73
C SER A 4 -18.44 1.93 2.37
N GLN A 5 -19.22 2.43 1.40
CA GLN A 5 -18.68 2.79 0.09
C GLN A 5 -17.74 3.99 0.18
N SER A 6 -18.10 4.98 1.01
CA SER A 6 -17.27 6.15 1.22
C SER A 6 -15.93 5.77 1.85
N LEU A 7 -15.97 4.89 2.87
CA LEU A 7 -14.75 4.39 3.50
C LEU A 7 -13.90 3.61 2.50
N THR A 8 -14.53 2.71 1.74
CA THR A 8 -13.81 1.90 0.74
C THR A 8 -13.15 2.79 -0.30
N ASN A 9 -13.85 3.80 -0.80
CA ASN A 9 -13.30 4.73 -1.78
C ASN A 9 -12.13 5.52 -1.21
N ASN A 10 -12.24 5.98 0.03
CA ASN A 10 -11.16 6.72 0.68
C ASN A 10 -9.92 5.85 0.86
N LEU A 11 -10.11 4.60 1.28
CA LEU A 11 -9.00 3.66 1.44
C LEU A 11 -8.38 3.32 0.09
N LEU A 12 -9.20 3.18 -0.94
CA LEU A 12 -8.71 2.89 -2.29
C LEU A 12 -7.81 4.03 -2.80
N MET A 13 -8.24 5.27 -2.60
CA MET A 13 -7.45 6.44 -2.98
C MET A 13 -6.15 6.51 -2.17
N GLU A 14 -6.22 6.19 -0.87
CA GLU A 14 -5.04 6.14 -0.02
C GLU A 14 -4.03 5.11 -0.54
N VAL A 15 -4.49 3.91 -0.88
CA VAL A 15 -3.60 2.86 -1.40
C VAL A 15 -2.95 3.27 -2.72
N TYR A 16 -3.71 3.90 -3.62
CA TYR A 16 -3.14 4.41 -4.87
C TYR A 16 -2.03 5.42 -4.60
N PHE A 17 -2.28 6.35 -3.69
CA PHE A 17 -1.29 7.35 -3.30
C PHE A 17 -0.05 6.68 -2.71
N LEU A 18 -0.25 5.73 -1.79
CA LEU A 18 0.85 5.03 -1.13
C LEU A 18 1.65 4.17 -2.11
N SER A 19 0.96 3.53 -3.06
CA SER A 19 1.60 2.73 -4.09
C SER A 19 2.53 3.58 -4.97
N ASN A 20 2.05 4.75 -5.38
CA ASN A 20 2.87 5.70 -6.14
C ASN A 20 4.05 6.20 -5.32
N ARG A 21 3.84 6.45 -4.04
CA ARG A 21 4.91 6.90 -3.15
C ARG A 21 5.98 5.82 -3.00
N LEU A 22 5.57 4.56 -2.83
CA LEU A 22 6.50 3.43 -2.75
C LEU A 22 7.36 3.32 -4.01
N ARG A 23 6.74 3.51 -5.17
CA ARG A 23 7.47 3.50 -6.44
C ARG A 23 8.50 4.62 -6.50
N ASN A 24 8.13 5.82 -6.09
CA ASN A 24 9.04 6.97 -6.08
C ASN A 24 10.19 6.76 -5.10
N ILE A 25 9.90 6.21 -3.92
CA ILE A 25 10.94 5.88 -2.93
C ILE A 25 11.94 4.91 -3.52
N ARG A 26 11.46 3.88 -4.19
CA ARG A 26 12.28 2.85 -4.82
C ARG A 26 13.24 3.47 -5.86
N GLN A 27 12.70 4.34 -6.72
CA GLN A 27 13.51 5.01 -7.72
C GLN A 27 14.55 5.93 -7.10
N SER A 28 14.14 6.72 -6.10
CA SER A 28 15.05 7.62 -5.40
C SER A 28 16.16 6.86 -4.70
N PHE A 29 15.82 5.72 -4.08
CA PHE A 29 16.80 4.88 -3.39
C PHE A 29 17.86 4.35 -4.37
N LYS A 30 17.43 3.95 -5.56
CA LYS A 30 18.35 3.45 -6.59
C LYS A 30 19.26 4.53 -7.14
N ASN A 31 18.76 5.76 -7.20
CA ASN A 31 19.46 6.86 -7.85
C ASN A 31 20.34 7.69 -6.92
N THR A 32 20.20 7.53 -5.62
CA THR A 32 20.97 8.34 -4.68
C THR A 32 22.17 7.57 -4.12
N HIS A 33 23.27 8.32 -3.88
CA HIS A 33 24.44 7.80 -3.17
C HIS A 33 24.53 8.35 -1.74
N ASN A 34 23.57 9.18 -1.35
CA ASN A 34 23.54 9.79 -0.03
C ASN A 34 23.00 8.78 0.99
N GLN A 35 23.85 8.38 1.93
CA GLN A 35 23.50 7.36 2.92
C GLN A 35 22.38 7.83 3.85
N ALA A 36 22.41 9.08 4.27
CA ALA A 36 21.36 9.63 5.14
C ALA A 36 20.00 9.62 4.44
N LEU A 37 19.98 9.94 3.14
CA LEU A 37 18.77 9.89 2.36
C LEU A 37 18.28 8.47 2.19
N LYS A 38 19.17 7.50 1.95
CA LYS A 38 18.81 6.09 1.84
C LYS A 38 18.14 5.59 3.12
N GLU A 39 18.67 5.94 4.28
CA GLU A 39 18.11 5.54 5.57
C GLU A 39 16.71 6.13 5.76
N ARG A 40 16.53 7.38 5.36
CA ARG A 40 15.24 8.05 5.45
C ARG A 40 14.21 7.40 4.53
N LEU A 41 14.62 7.09 3.29
CA LEU A 41 13.75 6.42 2.32
C LEU A 41 13.37 5.01 2.79
N PHE A 42 14.31 4.30 3.38
CA PHE A 42 14.05 2.98 3.96
C PHE A 42 13.00 3.06 5.07
N SER A 43 13.14 4.02 5.99
CA SER A 43 12.17 4.21 7.08
C SER A 43 10.79 4.55 6.55
N GLU A 44 10.73 5.45 5.56
CA GLU A 44 9.46 5.82 4.95
C GLU A 44 8.81 4.63 4.27
N ASN A 45 9.59 3.85 3.53
CA ASN A 45 9.10 2.63 2.88
C ASN A 45 8.49 1.66 3.89
N LYS A 46 9.17 1.46 5.00
CA LYS A 46 8.71 0.55 6.06
C LYS A 46 7.38 1.02 6.65
N ASN A 47 7.26 2.33 6.91
CA ASN A 47 6.04 2.91 7.48
C ASN A 47 4.86 2.80 6.51
N ILE A 48 5.09 3.08 5.23
CA ILE A 48 4.06 2.97 4.21
C ILE A 48 3.62 1.51 4.05
N PHE A 49 4.56 0.60 4.01
CA PHE A 49 4.28 -0.84 3.88
C PHE A 49 3.40 -1.32 5.03
N LYS A 50 3.71 -0.85 6.25
CA LYS A 50 2.92 -1.16 7.44
C LYS A 50 1.48 -0.65 7.30
N ARG A 51 1.32 0.57 6.78
CA ARG A 51 -0.01 1.16 6.56
C ARG A 51 -0.80 0.37 5.51
N VAL A 52 -0.16 -0.04 4.42
CA VAL A 52 -0.83 -0.84 3.38
C VAL A 52 -1.29 -2.19 3.97
N LYS A 53 -0.50 -2.79 4.85
CA LYS A 53 -0.90 -4.02 5.55
C LYS A 53 -2.14 -3.79 6.42
N GLU A 54 -2.20 -2.68 7.12
CA GLU A 54 -3.39 -2.32 7.91
C GLU A 54 -4.62 -2.17 7.03
N ILE A 55 -4.48 -1.49 5.90
CA ILE A 55 -5.57 -1.31 4.95
C ILE A 55 -6.00 -2.67 4.36
N SER A 56 -5.05 -3.54 4.10
CA SER A 56 -5.34 -4.90 3.60
C SER A 56 -6.23 -5.67 4.58
N LYS A 57 -5.96 -5.55 5.88
CA LYS A 57 -6.78 -6.19 6.91
C LYS A 57 -8.19 -5.60 6.95
N ILE A 58 -8.29 -4.29 6.86
CA ILE A 58 -9.60 -3.61 6.80
C ILE A 58 -10.36 -4.04 5.56
N ALA A 59 -9.67 -4.12 4.42
CA ALA A 59 -10.26 -4.54 3.16
C ALA A 59 -10.83 -5.95 3.24
N ASP A 60 -10.10 -6.87 3.86
CA ASP A 60 -10.56 -8.24 4.03
C ASP A 60 -11.84 -8.29 4.89
N LEU A 61 -11.90 -7.49 5.95
CA LEU A 61 -13.08 -7.42 6.81
C LEU A 61 -14.29 -6.83 6.07
N LEU A 62 -14.07 -5.75 5.30
CA LEU A 62 -15.13 -5.14 4.51
C LEU A 62 -15.66 -6.09 3.46
N ASN A 63 -14.77 -6.82 2.80
CA ASN A 63 -15.14 -7.77 1.76
C ASN A 63 -15.91 -8.96 2.34
N LYS A 64 -15.51 -9.42 3.50
CA LYS A 64 -16.13 -10.56 4.19
C LYS A 64 -17.56 -10.26 4.62
N ASN A 65 -17.82 -9.02 5.04
CA ASN A 65 -19.12 -8.60 5.54
C ASN A 65 -20.04 -8.03 4.47
N ASN A 66 -19.53 -7.91 3.24
CA ASN A 66 -20.29 -7.31 2.15
C ASN A 66 -20.94 -8.39 1.28
N THR A 67 -22.26 -8.34 1.15
CA THR A 67 -23.03 -9.29 0.35
C THR A 67 -23.36 -8.75 -1.04
N GLU A 68 -22.97 -7.52 -1.35
CA GLU A 68 -23.23 -6.93 -2.65
C GLU A 68 -22.31 -7.52 -3.71
N LYS A 69 -22.87 -7.76 -4.91
CA LYS A 69 -22.13 -8.39 -6.01
C LYS A 69 -21.08 -7.47 -6.63
N ILE A 70 -21.38 -6.18 -6.67
CA ILE A 70 -20.45 -5.18 -7.18
C ILE A 70 -20.07 -4.29 -6.03
N ASN A 71 -18.82 -4.41 -5.58
CA ASN A 71 -18.35 -3.57 -4.51
C ASN A 71 -16.86 -3.30 -4.72
N PHE A 72 -16.46 -2.12 -4.29
CA PHE A 72 -15.07 -1.69 -4.39
C PHE A 72 -14.18 -2.38 -3.35
N SER A 73 -14.77 -3.11 -2.39
CA SER A 73 -13.97 -3.83 -1.39
C SER A 73 -13.15 -4.94 -2.02
N ASN A 74 -13.69 -5.62 -3.06
CA ASN A 74 -12.91 -6.61 -3.81
C ASN A 74 -11.72 -5.96 -4.51
N LEU A 75 -11.95 -4.80 -5.13
CA LEU A 75 -10.89 -4.06 -5.79
C LEU A 75 -9.84 -3.61 -4.79
N LEU A 76 -10.28 -3.15 -3.61
CA LEU A 76 -9.37 -2.72 -2.56
C LEU A 76 -8.50 -3.88 -2.07
N VAL A 77 -9.07 -5.07 -1.85
CA VAL A 77 -8.33 -6.27 -1.48
C VAL A 77 -7.27 -6.59 -2.52
N GLU A 78 -7.67 -6.59 -3.79
CA GLU A 78 -6.77 -6.92 -4.90
C GLU A 78 -5.61 -5.93 -5.00
N ILE A 79 -5.90 -4.64 -4.91
CA ILE A 79 -4.88 -3.60 -5.03
C ILE A 79 -3.91 -3.61 -3.85
N THR A 80 -4.41 -3.82 -2.63
CA THR A 80 -3.52 -3.89 -1.46
C THR A 80 -2.59 -5.10 -1.56
N LYS A 81 -3.10 -6.25 -1.97
CA LYS A 81 -2.28 -7.46 -2.14
C LYS A 81 -1.23 -7.28 -3.23
N ARG A 82 -1.62 -6.67 -4.35
CA ARG A 82 -0.69 -6.36 -5.43
C ARG A 82 0.42 -5.42 -4.95
N THR A 83 0.04 -4.36 -4.25
CA THR A 83 1.00 -3.38 -3.73
C THR A 83 2.00 -4.04 -2.78
N LEU A 84 1.52 -4.90 -1.88
CA LEU A 84 2.39 -5.61 -0.96
C LEU A 84 3.33 -6.56 -1.69
N ASN A 85 2.83 -7.28 -2.69
CA ASN A 85 3.64 -8.22 -3.45
C ASN A 85 4.72 -7.52 -4.27
N GLU A 86 4.38 -6.43 -4.93
CA GLU A 86 5.32 -5.67 -5.74
C GLU A 86 6.47 -5.11 -4.91
N ASN A 87 6.20 -4.76 -3.65
CA ASN A 87 7.20 -4.15 -2.78
C ASN A 87 7.92 -5.13 -1.88
N ARG A 88 7.56 -6.40 -1.92
CA ARG A 88 8.21 -7.43 -1.13
C ARG A 88 9.65 -7.65 -1.56
N PHE A 89 9.91 -7.64 -2.85
CA PHE A 89 11.25 -7.74 -3.40
C PHE A 89 12.09 -6.52 -3.08
N GLU A 90 11.46 -5.35 -3.09
CA GLU A 90 12.15 -4.09 -2.84
C GLU A 90 12.62 -3.99 -1.39
N SER A 91 11.87 -4.56 -0.45
CA SER A 91 12.31 -4.63 0.94
C SER A 91 13.63 -5.38 1.08
N ASN A 92 13.83 -6.42 0.29
CA ASN A 92 15.07 -7.18 0.30
C ASN A 92 16.24 -6.37 -0.24
N LEU A 93 15.99 -5.51 -1.23
CA LEU A 93 17.04 -4.66 -1.81
C LEU A 93 17.58 -3.64 -0.81
N PHE A 94 16.76 -3.20 0.16
CA PHE A 94 17.18 -2.24 1.16
C PHE A 94 18.21 -2.81 2.13
N PHE A 95 18.30 -4.13 2.25
CA PHE A 95 19.22 -4.79 3.16
C PHE A 95 20.54 -5.19 2.49
N LEU A 96 20.65 -4.99 1.21
CA LEU A 96 21.89 -5.22 0.49
C LEU A 96 22.75 -3.97 0.48
#